data_a6f12e55cddff7334bf0d053b8f72dc8
#
_entry.id   a6f12e55cddff7334bf0d053b8f72dc8
#
_cell.length_a   1.000
_cell.length_b   1.000
_cell.length_c   1.000
_cell.angle_alpha   90.00
_cell.angle_beta   90.00
_cell.angle_gamma   90.00
#
_symmetry.space_group_name_H-M   'P 1'
#
loop_
_entity.id
_entity.type
_entity.pdbx_description
1 polymer ?
#
loop_
_entity_poly.entity_id
_entity_poly.type
_entity_poly.pdbx_seq_one_letter_code
_entity_poly.pdbx_strand_id
1 'polypeptide(L)'
;MTTPFPLRFAGGRTAMAVHVDQPGELPAALTSLGLQASQPVVVLVGGAGGLDPADLDRLRPLFESGLVPVIKHLRAAAIDGGTCSGVMRLLGEARSSARSDFPLIGVAAAGTVTLPGGQPPRDDAAPLDPDHTHFVLVPGDEWGAEAGWIAQVATDLAGIRPSATVLVNGGEIAYSDVERSLDAGRPVLTVAGSGRTADQLAAAVHGRPADERAVALVKPGLVQAVPADDQGRLASVLSAILTGPG
;
A
#
# COMPACT_ATOMS: atom_id res chain seq x y z
N MET A 1 7.14 13.58 -21.78
CA MET A 1 8.22 13.17 -20.87
C MET A 1 7.79 13.52 -19.46
N THR A 2 7.61 12.53 -18.63
CA THR A 2 7.28 12.69 -17.21
C THR A 2 8.47 13.26 -16.46
N THR A 3 8.41 14.53 -16.08
CA THR A 3 9.51 15.20 -15.37
C THR A 3 9.25 15.14 -13.86
N PRO A 4 10.15 14.56 -13.07
CA PRO A 4 10.03 14.56 -11.63
C PRO A 4 10.15 15.97 -11.04
N PHE A 5 9.41 16.20 -9.95
CA PHE A 5 9.47 17.45 -9.21
C PHE A 5 9.47 17.19 -7.70
N PRO A 6 10.11 18.07 -6.89
CA PRO A 6 10.16 17.89 -5.45
C PRO A 6 8.87 18.39 -4.78
N LEU A 7 8.34 17.59 -3.88
CA LEU A 7 7.35 18.00 -2.89
C LEU A 7 8.06 18.40 -1.59
N ARG A 8 7.71 19.55 -1.04
CA ARG A 8 8.29 20.07 0.21
C ARG A 8 7.21 20.14 1.27
N PHE A 9 7.32 19.30 2.28
CA PHE A 9 6.38 19.25 3.40
C PHE A 9 6.81 20.17 4.55
N ALA A 10 5.86 20.51 5.41
CA ALA A 10 6.15 21.17 6.66
C ALA A 10 7.15 20.33 7.49
N GLY A 11 8.02 20.99 8.25
CA GLY A 11 9.07 20.30 9.02
C GLY A 11 10.29 19.85 8.20
N GLY A 12 10.42 20.33 6.92
CA GLY A 12 11.61 20.14 6.10
C GLY A 12 11.71 18.78 5.40
N ARG A 13 10.70 17.93 5.50
CA ARG A 13 10.63 16.67 4.76
C ARG A 13 10.44 16.92 3.26
N THR A 14 11.00 16.04 2.45
CA THR A 14 10.88 16.13 0.98
C THR A 14 10.62 14.78 0.37
N ALA A 15 9.85 14.75 -0.70
CA ALA A 15 9.65 13.58 -1.55
C ALA A 15 9.77 13.98 -3.02
N MET A 16 10.09 13.03 -3.89
CA MET A 16 10.03 13.26 -5.34
C MET A 16 8.69 12.80 -5.88
N ALA A 17 8.09 13.56 -6.77
CA ALA A 17 6.82 13.23 -7.40
C ALA A 17 6.92 13.28 -8.92
N VAL A 18 6.02 12.55 -9.57
CA VAL A 18 5.85 12.57 -11.02
C VAL A 18 4.36 12.47 -11.37
N HIS A 19 3.92 13.18 -12.40
CA HIS A 19 2.61 12.95 -13.02
C HIS A 19 2.74 11.89 -14.12
N VAL A 20 1.78 10.98 -14.17
CA VAL A 20 1.69 9.93 -15.19
C VAL A 20 0.26 9.91 -15.72
N ASP A 21 0.09 10.16 -17.01
CA ASP A 21 -1.24 10.24 -17.63
C ASP A 21 -1.66 8.91 -18.29
N GLN A 22 -0.68 8.08 -18.68
CA GLN A 22 -0.93 6.81 -19.36
C GLN A 22 -0.12 5.68 -18.71
N PRO A 23 -0.67 4.46 -18.57
CA PRO A 23 0.06 3.32 -17.98
C PRO A 23 1.41 3.01 -18.66
N GLY A 24 1.50 3.19 -19.97
CA GLY A 24 2.74 2.98 -20.72
C GLY A 24 3.89 3.92 -20.35
N GLU A 25 3.62 5.00 -19.63
CA GLU A 25 4.66 5.95 -19.15
C GLU A 25 5.29 5.51 -17.82
N LEU A 26 4.66 4.58 -17.07
CA LEU A 26 5.11 4.17 -15.74
C LEU A 26 6.57 3.71 -15.69
N PRO A 27 7.09 2.85 -16.59
CA PRO A 27 8.48 2.43 -16.50
C PRO A 27 9.47 3.59 -16.59
N ALA A 28 9.21 4.55 -17.48
CA ALA A 28 10.03 5.74 -17.63
C ALA A 28 9.89 6.68 -16.43
N ALA A 29 8.68 6.84 -15.88
CA ALA A 29 8.40 7.64 -14.71
C ALA A 29 9.12 7.09 -13.46
N LEU A 30 9.02 5.79 -13.20
CA LEU A 30 9.70 5.12 -12.08
C LEU A 30 11.22 5.26 -12.19
N THR A 31 11.77 5.07 -13.39
CA THR A 31 13.20 5.30 -13.65
C THR A 31 13.60 6.75 -13.37
N SER A 32 12.80 7.72 -13.78
CA SER A 32 13.07 9.16 -13.56
C SER A 32 13.02 9.55 -12.09
N LEU A 33 12.24 8.84 -11.27
CA LEU A 33 12.23 8.96 -9.81
C LEU A 33 13.45 8.30 -9.13
N GLY A 34 14.31 7.62 -9.88
CA GLY A 34 15.45 6.87 -9.34
C GLY A 34 15.07 5.52 -8.74
N LEU A 35 13.85 5.05 -8.98
CA LEU A 35 13.37 3.76 -8.50
C LEU A 35 13.89 2.65 -9.44
N GLN A 36 14.49 1.64 -8.83
CA GLN A 36 15.06 0.52 -9.58
C GLN A 36 14.04 -0.61 -9.69
N ALA A 37 13.85 -1.13 -10.88
CA ALA A 37 13.08 -2.36 -11.09
C ALA A 37 13.83 -3.58 -10.50
N SER A 38 13.10 -4.70 -10.38
CA SER A 38 13.63 -5.98 -9.89
C SER A 38 14.02 -6.00 -8.40
N GLN A 39 13.18 -5.39 -7.57
CA GLN A 39 13.24 -5.50 -6.11
C GLN A 39 11.94 -6.13 -5.57
N PRO A 40 11.95 -6.82 -4.42
CA PRO A 40 10.71 -7.27 -3.80
C PRO A 40 9.78 -6.08 -3.51
N VAL A 41 8.47 -6.29 -3.61
CA VAL A 41 7.48 -5.21 -3.40
C VAL A 41 6.41 -5.64 -2.42
N VAL A 42 6.08 -4.74 -1.50
CA VAL A 42 4.92 -4.85 -0.61
C VAL A 42 3.91 -3.76 -0.99
N VAL A 43 2.70 -4.16 -1.32
CA VAL A 43 1.57 -3.24 -1.48
C VAL A 43 0.79 -3.22 -0.17
N LEU A 44 0.60 -2.06 0.43
CA LEU A 44 -0.29 -1.89 1.57
C LEU A 44 -1.64 -1.37 1.08
N VAL A 45 -2.68 -2.13 1.37
CA VAL A 45 -4.07 -1.77 1.12
C VAL A 45 -4.79 -1.66 2.46
N GLY A 46 -5.63 -0.66 2.63
CA GLY A 46 -6.39 -0.61 3.86
C GLY A 46 -7.18 0.67 4.10
N GLY A 47 -7.73 0.78 5.31
CA GLY A 47 -8.56 1.91 5.68
C GLY A 47 -7.80 3.22 5.76
N ALA A 48 -8.18 4.20 4.94
CA ALA A 48 -7.79 5.59 5.09
C ALA A 48 -8.69 6.29 6.11
N GLY A 49 -10.00 6.19 5.95
CA GLY A 49 -11.01 6.67 6.90
C GLY A 49 -11.66 5.52 7.67
N GLY A 50 -12.23 5.84 8.85
CA GLY A 50 -13.00 4.87 9.64
C GLY A 50 -12.17 3.99 10.59
N LEU A 51 -10.89 4.29 10.77
CA LEU A 51 -10.08 3.82 11.89
C LEU A 51 -10.04 4.92 12.95
N ASP A 52 -10.50 4.62 14.15
CA ASP A 52 -10.37 5.55 15.27
C ASP A 52 -8.94 5.52 15.85
N PRO A 53 -8.58 6.48 16.73
CA PRO A 53 -7.26 6.52 17.33
C PRO A 53 -6.88 5.24 18.11
N ALA A 54 -7.84 4.58 18.76
CA ALA A 54 -7.59 3.35 19.52
C ALA A 54 -7.29 2.17 18.58
N ASP A 55 -7.98 2.09 17.45
CA ASP A 55 -7.68 1.11 16.40
C ASP A 55 -6.28 1.33 15.81
N LEU A 56 -5.91 2.57 15.54
CA LEU A 56 -4.56 2.90 15.04
C LEU A 56 -3.48 2.50 16.05
N ASP A 57 -3.67 2.80 17.33
CA ASP A 57 -2.72 2.43 18.39
C ASP A 57 -2.61 0.90 18.55
N ARG A 58 -3.73 0.18 18.44
CA ARG A 58 -3.77 -1.28 18.48
C ARG A 58 -3.04 -1.93 17.31
N LEU A 59 -3.13 -1.31 16.11
CA LEU A 59 -2.49 -1.81 14.90
C LEU A 59 -1.01 -1.40 14.78
N ARG A 60 -0.57 -0.35 15.46
CA ARG A 60 0.80 0.18 15.39
C ARG A 60 1.91 -0.89 15.54
N PRO A 61 1.86 -1.83 16.52
CA PRO A 61 2.89 -2.88 16.64
C PRO A 61 3.00 -3.77 15.41
N LEU A 62 1.91 -3.96 14.64
CA LEU A 62 1.94 -4.74 13.40
C LEU A 62 2.87 -4.10 12.35
N PHE A 63 2.87 -2.77 12.29
CA PHE A 63 3.75 -2.02 11.38
C PHE A 63 5.18 -1.95 11.90
N GLU A 64 5.36 -1.59 13.17
CA GLU A 64 6.68 -1.36 13.76
C GLU A 64 7.51 -2.65 13.93
N SER A 65 6.87 -3.74 14.33
CA SER A 65 7.54 -5.01 14.67
C SER A 65 7.28 -6.13 13.64
N GLY A 66 6.23 -6.01 12.82
CA GLY A 66 5.89 -7.01 11.81
C GLY A 66 6.32 -6.59 10.40
N LEU A 67 5.79 -5.50 9.89
CA LEU A 67 5.89 -5.13 8.48
C LEU A 67 7.21 -4.43 8.13
N VAL A 68 7.55 -3.33 8.82
CA VAL A 68 8.74 -2.51 8.53
C VAL A 68 10.04 -3.29 8.64
N PRO A 69 10.28 -4.15 9.67
CA PRO A 69 11.51 -4.94 9.73
C PRO A 69 11.70 -5.89 8.54
N VAL A 70 10.62 -6.50 8.02
CA VAL A 70 10.68 -7.38 6.85
C VAL A 70 11.02 -6.60 5.60
N ILE A 71 10.33 -5.48 5.34
CA ILE A 71 10.58 -4.62 4.18
C ILE A 71 12.05 -4.16 4.17
N LYS A 72 12.54 -3.68 5.32
CA LYS A 72 13.92 -3.22 5.49
C LYS A 72 14.94 -4.34 5.27
N HIS A 73 14.72 -5.50 5.90
CA HIS A 73 15.64 -6.66 5.80
C HIS A 73 15.78 -7.17 4.37
N LEU A 74 14.65 -7.27 3.66
CA LEU A 74 14.62 -7.78 2.28
C LEU A 74 14.90 -6.69 1.23
N ARG A 75 15.15 -5.44 1.66
CA ARG A 75 15.34 -4.29 0.77
C ARG A 75 14.18 -4.16 -0.23
N ALA A 76 12.97 -4.41 0.23
CA ALA A 76 11.77 -4.29 -0.58
C ALA A 76 11.35 -2.82 -0.71
N ALA A 77 10.61 -2.49 -1.75
CA ALA A 77 9.84 -1.25 -1.81
C ALA A 77 8.46 -1.46 -1.18
N ALA A 78 7.90 -0.40 -0.62
CA ALA A 78 6.51 -0.37 -0.18
C ALA A 78 5.70 0.60 -1.03
N ILE A 79 4.46 0.24 -1.34
CA ILE A 79 3.54 1.04 -2.17
C ILE A 79 2.19 1.10 -1.47
N ASP A 80 1.58 2.28 -1.44
CA ASP A 80 0.21 2.49 -0.97
C ASP A 80 -0.45 3.72 -1.63
N GLY A 81 -1.59 4.18 -1.13
CA GLY A 81 -2.31 5.35 -1.63
C GLY A 81 -1.70 6.71 -1.31
N GLY A 82 -0.61 6.77 -0.54
CA GLY A 82 0.17 8.00 -0.30
C GLY A 82 -0.48 9.06 0.58
N THR A 83 -1.64 8.82 1.19
CA THR A 83 -2.35 9.83 1.99
C THR A 83 -1.96 9.80 3.47
N CYS A 84 -1.98 10.95 4.13
CA CYS A 84 -1.73 11.09 5.57
C CYS A 84 -2.94 10.60 6.40
N SER A 85 -3.39 9.36 6.14
CA SER A 85 -4.61 8.80 6.72
C SER A 85 -4.45 7.32 7.04
N GLY A 86 -5.09 6.87 8.12
CA GLY A 86 -5.26 5.46 8.45
C GLY A 86 -3.96 4.66 8.41
N VAL A 87 -3.98 3.54 7.68
CA VAL A 87 -2.85 2.59 7.63
C VAL A 87 -1.66 3.10 6.83
N MET A 88 -1.85 4.00 5.84
CA MET A 88 -0.76 4.62 5.10
C MET A 88 0.10 5.49 6.01
N ARG A 89 -0.56 6.32 6.84
CA ARG A 89 0.12 7.11 7.87
C ARG A 89 0.87 6.21 8.87
N LEU A 90 0.28 5.09 9.33
CA LEU A 90 0.96 4.16 10.23
C LEU A 90 2.25 3.59 9.61
N LEU A 91 2.22 3.24 8.33
CA LEU A 91 3.41 2.75 7.63
C LEU A 91 4.49 3.83 7.52
N GLY A 92 4.11 5.05 7.16
CA GLY A 92 5.01 6.21 7.10
C GLY A 92 5.67 6.50 8.45
N GLU A 93 4.88 6.61 9.53
CA GLU A 93 5.36 6.82 10.89
C GLU A 93 6.31 5.69 11.35
N ALA A 94 5.94 4.42 11.14
CA ALA A 94 6.75 3.28 11.52
C ALA A 94 8.09 3.22 10.75
N ARG A 95 8.05 3.53 9.44
CA ARG A 95 9.26 3.65 8.60
C ARG A 95 10.20 4.73 9.13
N SER A 96 9.66 5.90 9.42
CA SER A 96 10.42 7.06 9.92
C SER A 96 11.01 6.77 11.29
N SER A 97 10.24 6.21 12.22
CA SER A 97 10.68 5.83 13.57
C SER A 97 11.82 4.80 13.54
N ALA A 98 11.74 3.82 12.63
CA ALA A 98 12.77 2.81 12.43
C ALA A 98 14.00 3.32 11.66
N ARG A 99 14.01 4.61 11.26
CA ARG A 99 15.05 5.21 10.40
C ARG A 99 15.37 4.31 9.21
N SER A 100 14.31 3.85 8.55
CA SER A 100 14.43 2.96 7.40
C SER A 100 14.60 3.76 6.11
N ASP A 101 15.35 3.22 5.16
CA ASP A 101 15.72 3.85 3.89
C ASP A 101 15.00 3.25 2.66
N PHE A 102 14.19 2.21 2.85
CA PHE A 102 13.45 1.62 1.74
C PHE A 102 12.50 2.64 1.08
N PRO A 103 12.30 2.56 -0.25
CA PRO A 103 11.34 3.39 -0.94
C PRO A 103 9.92 3.16 -0.43
N LEU A 104 9.24 4.23 0.00
CA LEU A 104 7.82 4.25 0.31
C LEU A 104 7.14 5.15 -0.73
N ILE A 105 6.32 4.56 -1.58
CA ILE A 105 5.79 5.17 -2.79
C ILE A 105 4.28 5.31 -2.65
N GLY A 106 3.80 6.55 -2.66
CA GLY A 106 2.38 6.85 -2.73
C GLY A 106 1.92 6.90 -4.19
N VAL A 107 0.87 6.16 -4.54
CA VAL A 107 0.21 6.25 -5.84
C VAL A 107 -1.17 6.83 -5.61
N ALA A 108 -1.42 8.03 -6.10
CA ALA A 108 -2.65 8.76 -5.78
C ALA A 108 -3.31 9.38 -7.01
N ALA A 109 -4.63 9.33 -7.07
CA ALA A 109 -5.40 10.06 -8.06
C ALA A 109 -5.30 11.57 -7.78
N ALA A 110 -4.86 12.36 -8.76
CA ALA A 110 -4.52 13.76 -8.56
C ALA A 110 -5.68 14.63 -8.09
N GLY A 111 -6.92 14.27 -8.45
CA GLY A 111 -8.13 14.96 -8.02
C GLY A 111 -8.61 14.62 -6.61
N THR A 112 -7.99 13.65 -5.92
CA THR A 112 -8.38 13.21 -4.57
C THR A 112 -7.40 13.65 -3.47
N VAL A 113 -6.24 14.19 -3.83
CA VAL A 113 -5.18 14.52 -2.89
C VAL A 113 -4.80 16.01 -2.92
N THR A 114 -4.36 16.49 -1.77
CA THR A 114 -3.83 17.86 -1.63
C THR A 114 -2.32 17.82 -1.58
N LEU A 115 -1.68 18.50 -2.53
CA LEU A 115 -0.22 18.66 -2.53
C LEU A 115 0.23 19.63 -1.43
N PRO A 116 1.47 19.50 -0.91
CA PRO A 116 2.00 20.41 0.12
C PRO A 116 1.95 21.87 -0.33
N GLY A 117 1.30 22.72 0.48
CA GLY A 117 1.11 24.16 0.18
C GLY A 117 0.08 24.47 -0.91
N GLY A 118 -0.55 23.45 -1.49
CA GLY A 118 -1.62 23.61 -2.48
C GLY A 118 -3.01 23.78 -1.85
N GLN A 119 -3.97 24.12 -2.69
CA GLN A 119 -5.39 24.10 -2.33
C GLN A 119 -5.96 22.70 -2.57
N PRO A 120 -6.88 22.20 -1.73
CA PRO A 120 -7.55 20.94 -1.97
C PRO A 120 -8.39 21.02 -3.26
N PRO A 121 -8.29 20.05 -4.18
CA PRO A 121 -9.07 20.04 -5.41
C PRO A 121 -10.57 19.79 -5.15
N ARG A 122 -10.91 19.21 -4.01
CA ARG A 122 -12.27 18.89 -3.58
C ARG A 122 -12.34 18.90 -2.02
N ASP A 123 -13.55 18.99 -1.46
CA ASP A 123 -13.76 19.15 -0.02
C ASP A 123 -13.24 17.96 0.82
N ASP A 124 -13.28 16.75 0.27
CA ASP A 124 -12.81 15.51 0.90
C ASP A 124 -11.41 15.07 0.46
N ALA A 125 -10.66 15.95 -0.23
CA ALA A 125 -9.29 15.64 -0.61
C ALA A 125 -8.39 15.45 0.62
N ALA A 126 -7.60 14.37 0.60
CA ALA A 126 -6.67 14.09 1.69
C ALA A 126 -5.27 14.68 1.43
N PRO A 127 -4.57 15.18 2.44
CA PRO A 127 -3.18 15.58 2.28
C PRO A 127 -2.29 14.37 2.00
N LEU A 128 -1.25 14.56 1.21
CA LEU A 128 -0.20 13.57 1.02
C LEU A 128 0.61 13.38 2.32
N ASP A 129 1.05 12.16 2.57
CA ASP A 129 1.80 11.81 3.78
C ASP A 129 3.28 12.24 3.65
N PRO A 130 3.82 13.01 4.62
CA PRO A 130 5.18 13.54 4.56
C PRO A 130 6.28 12.49 4.81
N ASP A 131 5.95 11.28 5.26
CA ASP A 131 6.90 10.20 5.52
C ASP A 131 7.16 9.33 4.28
N HIS A 132 6.43 9.58 3.18
CA HIS A 132 6.69 8.98 1.89
C HIS A 132 7.94 9.57 1.22
N THR A 133 8.59 8.76 0.40
CA THR A 133 9.80 9.16 -0.34
C THR A 133 9.50 9.58 -1.77
N HIS A 134 8.48 8.97 -2.37
CA HIS A 134 8.10 9.18 -3.76
C HIS A 134 6.59 9.21 -3.91
N PHE A 135 6.12 9.91 -4.95
CA PHE A 135 4.73 9.91 -5.35
C PHE A 135 4.57 9.75 -6.87
N VAL A 136 3.63 8.90 -7.26
CA VAL A 136 3.13 8.78 -8.62
C VAL A 136 1.71 9.33 -8.62
N LEU A 137 1.51 10.50 -9.24
CA LEU A 137 0.22 11.16 -9.33
C LEU A 137 -0.43 10.77 -10.65
N VAL A 138 -1.59 10.12 -10.57
CA VAL A 138 -2.29 9.54 -11.71
C VAL A 138 -3.61 10.27 -11.99
N PRO A 139 -4.18 10.14 -13.20
CA PRO A 139 -5.47 10.70 -13.50
C PRO A 139 -6.57 10.11 -12.63
N GLY A 140 -7.55 10.92 -12.26
CA GLY A 140 -8.74 10.53 -11.52
C GLY A 140 -9.15 11.61 -10.52
N ASP A 141 -10.46 11.67 -10.28
CA ASP A 141 -11.12 12.60 -9.36
C ASP A 141 -12.02 11.87 -8.36
N GLU A 142 -11.98 10.53 -8.36
CA GLU A 142 -12.70 9.68 -7.43
C GLU A 142 -11.75 8.79 -6.64
N TRP A 143 -12.09 8.55 -5.38
CA TRP A 143 -11.38 7.58 -4.53
C TRP A 143 -11.46 6.17 -5.11
N GLY A 144 -10.30 5.50 -5.24
CA GLY A 144 -10.18 4.17 -5.83
C GLY A 144 -9.78 4.17 -7.31
N ALA A 145 -9.73 5.35 -7.97
CA ALA A 145 -9.24 5.46 -9.35
C ALA A 145 -7.76 5.02 -9.47
N GLU A 146 -7.01 5.10 -8.38
CA GLU A 146 -5.62 4.70 -8.28
C GLU A 146 -5.38 3.19 -8.16
N ALA A 147 -6.40 2.37 -7.86
CA ALA A 147 -6.25 0.93 -7.57
C ALA A 147 -5.51 0.15 -8.67
N GLY A 148 -5.89 0.36 -9.92
CA GLY A 148 -5.22 -0.25 -11.08
C GLY A 148 -3.78 0.22 -11.24
N TRP A 149 -3.51 1.49 -10.93
CA TRP A 149 -2.18 2.07 -11.01
C TRP A 149 -1.26 1.55 -9.90
N ILE A 150 -1.76 1.41 -8.67
CA ILE A 150 -1.03 0.77 -7.56
C ILE A 150 -0.57 -0.63 -7.97
N ALA A 151 -1.48 -1.44 -8.53
CA ALA A 151 -1.16 -2.78 -8.98
C ALA A 151 -0.11 -2.80 -10.11
N GLN A 152 -0.19 -1.86 -11.07
CA GLN A 152 0.75 -1.75 -12.18
C GLN A 152 2.12 -1.27 -11.71
N VAL A 153 2.20 -0.22 -10.88
CA VAL A 153 3.46 0.27 -10.29
C VAL A 153 4.16 -0.86 -9.52
N ALA A 154 3.40 -1.64 -8.75
CA ALA A 154 3.95 -2.78 -8.04
C ALA A 154 4.49 -3.87 -8.97
N THR A 155 3.82 -4.11 -10.09
CA THR A 155 4.26 -5.09 -11.09
C THR A 155 5.53 -4.61 -11.81
N ASP A 156 5.58 -3.35 -12.22
CA ASP A 156 6.73 -2.77 -12.93
C ASP A 156 7.98 -2.72 -12.04
N LEU A 157 7.82 -2.36 -10.75
CA LEU A 157 8.94 -2.36 -9.80
C LEU A 157 9.40 -3.76 -9.41
N ALA A 158 8.47 -4.68 -9.22
CA ALA A 158 8.84 -6.06 -8.88
C ALA A 158 9.56 -6.75 -10.05
N GLY A 159 9.11 -6.52 -11.28
CA GLY A 159 9.63 -7.25 -12.44
C GLY A 159 9.51 -8.76 -12.23
N ILE A 160 10.64 -9.46 -12.14
CA ILE A 160 10.67 -10.91 -11.85
C ILE A 160 10.76 -11.23 -10.35
N ARG A 161 10.86 -10.22 -9.50
CA ARG A 161 10.97 -10.44 -8.04
C ARG A 161 9.59 -10.63 -7.42
N PRO A 162 9.52 -11.38 -6.30
CA PRO A 162 8.26 -11.57 -5.59
C PRO A 162 7.64 -10.26 -5.12
N SER A 163 6.31 -10.23 -5.09
CA SER A 163 5.55 -9.14 -4.48
C SER A 163 4.38 -9.71 -3.66
N ALA A 164 3.94 -8.96 -2.66
CA ALA A 164 2.81 -9.32 -1.81
C ALA A 164 1.94 -8.08 -1.54
N THR A 165 0.65 -8.30 -1.33
CA THR A 165 -0.27 -7.29 -0.80
C THR A 165 -0.61 -7.60 0.64
N VAL A 166 -0.57 -6.59 1.51
CA VAL A 166 -1.01 -6.68 2.90
C VAL A 166 -2.26 -5.82 3.06
N LEU A 167 -3.38 -6.45 3.41
CA LEU A 167 -4.65 -5.78 3.65
C LEU A 167 -4.89 -5.63 5.15
N VAL A 168 -5.04 -4.37 5.59
CA VAL A 168 -5.33 -4.02 6.98
C VAL A 168 -6.61 -3.20 7.04
N ASN A 169 -7.65 -3.67 7.72
CA ASN A 169 -8.97 -3.04 7.78
C ASN A 169 -9.61 -2.95 6.37
N GLY A 170 -9.63 -1.78 5.74
CA GLY A 170 -10.17 -1.58 4.39
C GLY A 170 -11.67 -1.27 4.37
N GLY A 171 -12.08 -0.58 3.33
CA GLY A 171 -13.48 -0.26 3.02
C GLY A 171 -13.91 -0.90 1.70
N GLU A 172 -14.93 -0.33 1.06
CA GLU A 172 -15.44 -0.80 -0.24
C GLU A 172 -14.35 -0.83 -1.33
N ILE A 173 -13.51 0.19 -1.38
CA ILE A 173 -12.41 0.31 -2.36
C ILE A 173 -11.40 -0.84 -2.20
N ALA A 174 -11.17 -1.30 -0.97
CA ALA A 174 -10.21 -2.36 -0.71
C ALA A 174 -10.54 -3.70 -1.41
N TYR A 175 -11.80 -3.96 -1.74
CA TYR A 175 -12.16 -5.11 -2.57
C TYR A 175 -11.56 -5.01 -3.97
N SER A 176 -11.61 -3.82 -4.58
CA SER A 176 -11.00 -3.58 -5.90
C SER A 176 -9.48 -3.68 -5.85
N ASP A 177 -8.84 -3.12 -4.82
CA ASP A 177 -7.39 -3.21 -4.64
C ASP A 177 -6.92 -4.66 -4.52
N VAL A 178 -7.66 -5.48 -3.74
CA VAL A 178 -7.39 -6.91 -3.59
C VAL A 178 -7.60 -7.64 -4.91
N GLU A 179 -8.69 -7.38 -5.62
CA GLU A 179 -8.96 -7.95 -6.94
C GLU A 179 -7.82 -7.67 -7.92
N ARG A 180 -7.39 -6.41 -8.03
CA ARG A 180 -6.26 -6.02 -8.90
C ARG A 180 -4.96 -6.71 -8.52
N SER A 181 -4.73 -6.92 -7.23
CA SER A 181 -3.55 -7.66 -6.74
C SER A 181 -3.62 -9.13 -7.16
N LEU A 182 -4.77 -9.77 -7.02
CA LEU A 182 -4.99 -11.17 -7.40
C LEU A 182 -4.92 -11.37 -8.92
N ASP A 183 -5.47 -10.44 -9.71
CA ASP A 183 -5.37 -10.43 -11.19
C ASP A 183 -3.91 -10.36 -11.66
N ALA A 184 -3.06 -9.66 -10.90
CA ALA A 184 -1.62 -9.61 -11.14
C ALA A 184 -0.86 -10.84 -10.59
N GLY A 185 -1.56 -11.86 -10.10
CA GLY A 185 -0.96 -13.05 -9.48
C GLY A 185 -0.26 -12.77 -8.14
N ARG A 186 -0.52 -11.65 -7.51
CA ARG A 186 0.12 -11.21 -6.27
C ARG A 186 -0.62 -11.79 -5.05
N PRO A 187 0.07 -12.59 -4.18
CA PRO A 187 -0.51 -13.08 -2.95
C PRO A 187 -0.96 -11.94 -2.03
N VAL A 188 -2.07 -12.16 -1.32
CA VAL A 188 -2.66 -11.22 -0.39
C VAL A 188 -2.63 -11.78 1.02
N LEU A 189 -2.04 -11.02 1.96
CA LEU A 189 -2.13 -11.27 3.39
C LEU A 189 -3.20 -10.37 3.97
N THR A 190 -4.31 -10.95 4.41
CA THR A 190 -5.36 -10.20 5.11
C THR A 190 -5.16 -10.28 6.62
N VAL A 191 -5.18 -9.12 7.28
CA VAL A 191 -4.96 -9.02 8.73
C VAL A 191 -6.28 -9.19 9.47
N ALA A 192 -6.52 -10.40 9.97
CA ALA A 192 -7.71 -10.77 10.74
C ALA A 192 -7.76 -10.02 12.08
N GLY A 193 -8.91 -9.48 12.43
CA GLY A 193 -9.11 -8.65 13.63
C GLY A 193 -8.75 -7.18 13.41
N SER A 194 -8.38 -6.76 12.20
CA SER A 194 -8.19 -5.35 11.87
C SER A 194 -9.50 -4.65 11.46
N GLY A 195 -10.56 -5.39 11.24
CA GLY A 195 -11.91 -4.90 10.94
C GLY A 195 -12.28 -4.94 9.45
N ARG A 196 -13.56 -4.70 9.18
CA ARG A 196 -14.15 -4.45 7.84
C ARG A 196 -13.76 -5.49 6.77
N THR A 197 -13.26 -5.06 5.60
CA THR A 197 -12.94 -5.93 4.46
C THR A 197 -11.89 -6.98 4.80
N ALA A 198 -10.89 -6.65 5.61
CA ALA A 198 -9.89 -7.61 6.04
C ALA A 198 -10.50 -8.78 6.84
N ASP A 199 -11.44 -8.49 7.72
CA ASP A 199 -12.14 -9.53 8.50
C ASP A 199 -13.08 -10.37 7.62
N GLN A 200 -13.71 -9.78 6.60
CA GLN A 200 -14.52 -10.52 5.63
C GLN A 200 -13.66 -11.52 4.83
N LEU A 201 -12.50 -11.09 4.34
CA LEU A 201 -11.59 -12.00 3.65
C LEU A 201 -11.04 -13.07 4.59
N ALA A 202 -10.67 -12.71 5.81
CA ALA A 202 -10.21 -13.69 6.81
C ALA A 202 -11.29 -14.72 7.17
N ALA A 203 -12.54 -14.30 7.30
CA ALA A 203 -13.66 -15.21 7.51
C ALA A 203 -13.84 -16.16 6.32
N ALA A 204 -13.78 -15.65 5.09
CA ALA A 204 -13.89 -16.46 3.88
C ALA A 204 -12.73 -17.46 3.74
N VAL A 205 -11.48 -17.07 4.04
CA VAL A 205 -10.31 -17.98 4.07
C VAL A 205 -10.54 -19.17 5.01
N HIS A 206 -11.20 -18.93 6.15
CA HIS A 206 -11.51 -19.97 7.14
C HIS A 206 -12.84 -20.70 6.89
N GLY A 207 -13.50 -20.50 5.76
CA GLY A 207 -14.78 -21.12 5.43
C GLY A 207 -15.94 -20.67 6.34
N ARG A 208 -15.82 -19.52 6.99
CA ARG A 208 -16.86 -18.90 7.81
C ARG A 208 -17.75 -18.00 6.96
N PRO A 209 -19.00 -17.70 7.40
CA PRO A 209 -19.87 -16.75 6.70
C PRO A 209 -19.17 -15.41 6.48
N ALA A 210 -19.21 -14.91 5.24
CA ALA A 210 -18.57 -13.67 4.81
C ALA A 210 -19.32 -13.05 3.63
N ASP A 211 -18.98 -11.81 3.28
CA ASP A 211 -19.45 -11.13 2.07
C ASP A 211 -19.16 -11.99 0.82
N GLU A 212 -20.11 -12.04 -0.13
CA GLU A 212 -19.98 -12.86 -1.34
C GLU A 212 -18.72 -12.47 -2.18
N ARG A 213 -18.35 -11.21 -2.19
CA ARG A 213 -17.12 -10.72 -2.86
C ARG A 213 -15.88 -11.30 -2.19
N ALA A 214 -15.84 -11.30 -0.85
CA ALA A 214 -14.74 -11.92 -0.12
C ALA A 214 -14.63 -13.42 -0.43
N VAL A 215 -15.76 -14.14 -0.45
CA VAL A 215 -15.80 -15.56 -0.84
C VAL A 215 -15.28 -15.77 -2.26
N ALA A 216 -15.62 -14.89 -3.20
CA ALA A 216 -15.12 -14.97 -4.57
C ALA A 216 -13.60 -14.74 -4.65
N LEU A 217 -13.08 -13.72 -3.94
CA LEU A 217 -11.67 -13.34 -3.97
C LEU A 217 -10.73 -14.38 -3.34
N VAL A 218 -11.20 -15.21 -2.41
CA VAL A 218 -10.35 -16.25 -1.80
C VAL A 218 -10.26 -17.54 -2.62
N LYS A 219 -11.17 -17.75 -3.61
CA LYS A 219 -11.21 -18.97 -4.44
C LYS A 219 -9.89 -19.30 -5.16
N PRO A 220 -9.11 -18.33 -5.70
CA PRO A 220 -7.83 -18.64 -6.35
C PRO A 220 -6.77 -19.21 -5.41
N GLY A 221 -6.96 -19.18 -4.09
CA GLY A 221 -6.02 -19.73 -3.12
C GLY A 221 -4.79 -18.84 -2.85
N LEU A 222 -4.80 -17.58 -3.31
CA LEU A 222 -3.71 -16.61 -3.12
C LEU A 222 -3.91 -15.72 -1.88
N VAL A 223 -5.00 -15.89 -1.13
CA VAL A 223 -5.28 -15.10 0.08
C VAL A 223 -4.97 -15.93 1.32
N GLN A 224 -4.19 -15.37 2.22
CA GLN A 224 -3.86 -15.95 3.52
C GLN A 224 -4.28 -14.99 4.63
N ALA A 225 -4.75 -15.50 5.77
CA ALA A 225 -5.13 -14.70 6.92
C ALA A 225 -4.06 -14.80 8.02
N VAL A 226 -3.72 -13.65 8.61
CA VAL A 226 -2.82 -13.54 9.77
C VAL A 226 -3.48 -12.70 10.86
N PRO A 227 -3.38 -13.06 12.15
CA PRO A 227 -3.99 -12.27 13.22
C PRO A 227 -3.32 -10.90 13.37
N ALA A 228 -4.08 -9.86 13.73
CA ALA A 228 -3.58 -8.50 13.93
C ALA A 228 -2.64 -8.38 15.13
N ASP A 229 -2.74 -9.26 16.10
CA ASP A 229 -1.93 -9.32 17.32
C ASP A 229 -0.72 -10.28 17.22
N ASP A 230 -0.50 -10.90 16.04
CA ASP A 230 0.64 -11.79 15.80
C ASP A 230 1.60 -11.21 14.74
N GLN A 231 2.42 -10.24 15.18
CA GLN A 231 3.43 -9.58 14.34
C GLN A 231 4.48 -10.58 13.82
N GLY A 232 4.80 -11.60 14.62
CA GLY A 232 5.76 -12.64 14.24
C GLY A 232 5.23 -13.50 13.09
N ARG A 233 3.95 -13.84 13.12
CA ARG A 233 3.30 -14.57 12.03
C ARG A 233 3.24 -13.75 10.75
N LEU A 234 2.87 -12.46 10.84
CA LEU A 234 2.91 -11.57 9.68
C LEU A 234 4.32 -11.54 9.07
N ALA A 235 5.33 -11.29 9.90
CA ALA A 235 6.72 -11.21 9.44
C ALA A 235 7.18 -12.51 8.77
N SER A 236 6.88 -13.66 9.36
CA SER A 236 7.26 -14.96 8.82
C SER A 236 6.60 -15.26 7.47
N VAL A 237 5.29 -15.05 7.35
CA VAL A 237 4.54 -15.34 6.13
C VAL A 237 4.95 -14.37 5.02
N LEU A 238 5.05 -13.07 5.33
CA LEU A 238 5.47 -12.06 4.37
C LEU A 238 6.89 -12.34 3.87
N SER A 239 7.82 -12.68 4.76
CA SER A 239 9.18 -13.03 4.37
C SER A 239 9.21 -14.26 3.45
N ALA A 240 8.44 -15.28 3.76
CA ALA A 240 8.36 -16.47 2.90
C ALA A 240 7.85 -16.15 1.50
N ILE A 241 6.83 -15.30 1.38
CA ILE A 241 6.32 -14.87 0.05
C ILE A 241 7.39 -14.06 -0.70
N LEU A 242 8.03 -13.09 -0.05
CA LEU A 242 8.97 -12.17 -0.70
C LEU A 242 10.34 -12.79 -1.01
N THR A 243 10.68 -13.93 -0.41
CA THR A 243 11.90 -14.68 -0.77
C THR A 243 11.64 -15.67 -1.91
N GLY A 244 10.38 -16.00 -2.17
CA GLY A 244 9.99 -17.00 -3.17
C GLY A 244 10.31 -18.44 -2.71
N PRO A 245 9.85 -19.44 -3.45
CA PRO A 245 10.34 -20.81 -3.24
C PRO A 245 11.84 -20.85 -3.57
N GLY A 246 12.63 -21.31 -2.60
CA GLY A 246 14.08 -21.58 -2.77
C GLY A 246 14.35 -22.68 -3.78
#